data_befcf676480215982def260332bcb746
#
_entry.id   befcf676480215982def260332bcb746
#
_cell.length_a   1.000
_cell.length_b   1.000
_cell.length_c   1.000
_cell.angle_alpha   90.00
_cell.angle_beta   90.00
_cell.angle_gamma   90.00
#
_symmetry.space_group_name_H-M   'P 1'
#
loop_
_entity.id
_entity.type
_entity.pdbx_description
1 polymer ?
#
loop_
_entity_poly.entity_id
_entity_poly.type
_entity_poly.pdbx_seq_one_letter_code
_entity_poly.pdbx_strand_id
1 'polypeptide(L)'
;MKIIVIGASGTIGRAVSEELSQRHDVIRVGRTRGDYQVDITSQESVEALFAQTGEVDAIVSTTGNLHFGPLSTMTDSQFNLGLQDKLLGQIRLALVGQHFLGDGGSITLVSGIVAQEPIAQGVNATTVNAGLEGFVRAAACELPRGI
;
A
#
# COMPACT_ATOMS: atom_id res chain seq x y z
N MET A 1 -1.31 -6.54 19.29
CA MET A 1 -1.29 -7.04 17.93
C MET A 1 0.08 -6.73 17.31
N LYS A 2 0.51 -7.56 16.39
CA LYS A 2 1.71 -7.33 15.57
C LYS A 2 1.27 -6.71 14.24
N ILE A 3 1.64 -5.46 14.00
CA ILE A 3 1.17 -4.67 12.87
C ILE A 3 2.36 -4.26 12.01
N ILE A 4 2.31 -4.55 10.71
CA ILE A 4 3.32 -4.08 9.77
C ILE A 4 2.84 -2.80 9.09
N VAL A 5 3.66 -1.74 9.14
CA VAL A 5 3.38 -0.45 8.49
C VAL A 5 4.39 -0.24 7.37
N ILE A 6 3.94 -0.30 6.13
CA ILE A 6 4.75 -0.06 4.93
C ILE A 6 4.63 1.42 4.56
N GLY A 7 5.77 2.08 4.35
CA GLY A 7 5.83 3.53 4.21
C GLY A 7 5.97 4.25 5.56
N ALA A 8 6.48 3.57 6.56
CA ALA A 8 6.54 4.05 7.96
C ALA A 8 7.37 5.33 8.16
N SER A 9 8.29 5.65 7.25
CA SER A 9 9.11 6.86 7.32
C SER A 9 8.51 8.09 6.63
N GLY A 10 7.40 7.92 5.89
CA GLY A 10 6.69 9.01 5.24
C GLY A 10 5.84 9.83 6.23
N THR A 11 5.23 10.91 5.74
CA THR A 11 4.44 11.82 6.57
C THR A 11 3.28 11.11 7.28
N ILE A 12 2.47 10.36 6.53
CA ILE A 12 1.33 9.61 7.09
C ILE A 12 1.85 8.40 7.87
N GLY A 13 2.78 7.64 7.30
CA GLY A 13 3.29 6.42 7.90
C GLY A 13 3.96 6.65 9.25
N ARG A 14 4.65 7.76 9.44
CA ARG A 14 5.25 8.12 10.72
C ARG A 14 4.19 8.35 11.79
N ALA A 15 3.17 9.15 11.48
CA ALA A 15 2.08 9.42 12.41
C ALA A 15 1.30 8.15 12.78
N VAL A 16 1.01 7.30 11.78
CA VAL A 16 0.35 6.01 12.00
C VAL A 16 1.20 5.09 12.87
N SER A 17 2.50 5.00 12.59
CA SER A 17 3.43 4.15 13.36
C SER A 17 3.55 4.62 14.81
N GLU A 18 3.64 5.92 15.04
CA GLU A 18 3.70 6.50 16.39
C GLU A 18 2.43 6.20 17.20
N GLU A 19 1.27 6.42 16.59
CA GLU A 19 -0.01 6.17 17.27
C GLU A 19 -0.20 4.67 17.59
N LEU A 20 0.04 3.80 16.62
CA LEU A 20 -0.13 2.36 16.82
C LEU A 20 0.87 1.78 17.82
N SER A 21 2.09 2.32 17.87
CA SER A 21 3.13 1.85 18.81
C SER A 21 2.79 2.07 20.28
N GLN A 22 1.82 2.91 20.59
CA GLN A 22 1.38 3.12 21.97
C GLN A 22 0.67 1.88 22.53
N ARG A 23 0.09 1.03 21.68
CA ARG A 23 -0.75 -0.10 22.09
C ARG A 23 -0.40 -1.42 21.43
N HIS A 24 0.44 -1.39 20.41
CA HIS A 24 0.73 -2.55 19.56
C HIS A 24 2.23 -2.68 19.27
N ASP A 25 2.63 -3.88 18.89
CA ASP A 25 3.96 -4.14 18.36
C ASP A 25 3.98 -3.77 16.86
N VAL A 26 4.69 -2.71 16.51
CA VAL A 26 4.72 -2.16 15.15
C VAL A 26 6.04 -2.48 14.47
N ILE A 27 5.95 -3.18 13.34
CA ILE A 27 7.07 -3.39 12.42
C ILE A 27 7.06 -2.26 11.40
N ARG A 28 8.11 -1.44 11.43
CA ARG A 28 8.27 -0.31 10.50
C ARG A 28 9.02 -0.74 9.26
N VAL A 29 8.40 -0.53 8.10
CA VAL A 29 8.98 -0.90 6.80
C VAL A 29 9.01 0.32 5.90
N GLY A 30 10.16 0.56 5.29
CA GLY A 30 10.35 1.61 4.30
C GLY A 30 11.17 1.11 3.12
N ARG A 31 11.40 1.97 2.15
CA ARG A 31 12.21 1.62 0.98
C ARG A 31 13.69 1.52 1.35
N THR A 32 14.17 2.45 2.18
CA THR A 32 15.59 2.56 2.59
C THR A 32 15.78 2.59 4.10
N ARG A 33 14.70 2.61 4.88
CA ARG A 33 14.71 2.76 6.34
C ARG A 33 13.71 1.80 6.98
N GLY A 34 13.77 1.72 8.31
CA GLY A 34 12.87 0.92 9.12
C GLY A 34 13.50 -0.40 9.56
N ASP A 35 12.71 -1.20 10.23
CA ASP A 35 13.13 -2.52 10.73
C ASP A 35 13.40 -3.48 9.57
N TYR A 36 12.65 -3.33 8.48
CA TYR A 36 12.85 -4.02 7.21
C TYR A 36 12.68 -3.04 6.06
N GLN A 37 13.17 -3.44 4.88
CA GLN A 37 13.08 -2.65 3.66
C GLN A 37 12.32 -3.43 2.59
N VAL A 38 11.58 -2.69 1.73
CA VAL A 38 10.84 -3.29 0.63
C VAL A 38 10.78 -2.33 -0.56
N ASP A 39 10.89 -2.90 -1.75
CA ASP A 39 10.53 -2.27 -3.01
C ASP A 39 9.18 -2.85 -3.46
N ILE A 40 8.11 -2.08 -3.31
CA ILE A 40 6.75 -2.55 -3.63
C ILE A 40 6.53 -2.79 -5.13
N THR A 41 7.40 -2.27 -5.99
CA THR A 41 7.37 -2.54 -7.44
C THR A 41 7.96 -3.90 -7.81
N SER A 42 8.58 -4.59 -6.85
CA SER A 42 9.21 -5.90 -7.03
C SER A 42 8.43 -6.99 -6.30
N GLN A 43 7.93 -7.97 -7.04
CA GLN A 43 7.27 -9.16 -6.47
C GLN A 43 8.20 -9.89 -5.50
N GLU A 44 9.44 -10.13 -5.90
CA GLU A 44 10.43 -10.82 -5.08
C GLU A 44 10.72 -10.08 -3.77
N SER A 45 10.81 -8.74 -3.82
CA SER A 45 11.04 -7.92 -2.64
C SER A 45 9.89 -8.03 -1.63
N VAL A 46 8.65 -8.02 -2.11
CA VAL A 46 7.46 -8.17 -1.26
C VAL A 46 7.39 -9.56 -0.65
N GLU A 47 7.65 -10.60 -1.43
CA GLU A 47 7.70 -11.97 -0.92
C GLU A 47 8.78 -12.14 0.15
N ALA A 48 9.97 -11.59 -0.07
CA ALA A 48 11.07 -11.62 0.89
C ALA A 48 10.73 -10.88 2.18
N LEU A 49 10.03 -9.75 2.09
CA LEU A 49 9.58 -9.01 3.27
C LEU A 49 8.73 -9.88 4.19
N PHE A 50 7.67 -10.47 3.66
CA PHE A 50 6.76 -11.29 4.47
C PHE A 50 7.40 -12.59 4.95
N ALA A 51 8.30 -13.17 4.18
CA ALA A 51 9.10 -14.31 4.64
C ALA A 51 9.95 -13.97 5.87
N GLN A 52 10.48 -12.74 5.94
CA GLN A 52 11.28 -12.26 7.07
C GLN A 52 10.43 -11.89 8.29
N THR A 53 9.30 -11.20 8.07
CA THR A 53 8.43 -10.76 9.18
C THR A 53 7.59 -11.89 9.76
N GLY A 54 7.25 -12.90 8.94
CA GLY A 54 6.33 -13.96 9.32
C GLY A 54 4.91 -13.47 9.50
N GLU A 55 4.10 -14.19 10.28
CA GLU A 55 2.70 -13.87 10.51
C GLU A 55 2.52 -12.54 11.24
N VAL A 56 1.53 -11.77 10.80
CA VAL A 56 1.14 -10.49 11.40
C VAL A 56 -0.39 -10.44 11.57
N ASP A 57 -0.85 -9.54 12.43
CA ASP A 57 -2.29 -9.34 12.69
C ASP A 57 -2.90 -8.30 11.74
N ALA A 58 -2.12 -7.34 11.29
CA ALA A 58 -2.59 -6.31 10.38
C ALA A 58 -1.47 -5.81 9.46
N ILE A 59 -1.86 -5.43 8.25
CA ILE A 59 -0.99 -4.80 7.25
C ILE A 59 -1.55 -3.40 6.98
N VAL A 60 -0.71 -2.38 7.14
CA VAL A 60 -1.05 -0.99 6.82
C VAL A 60 -0.07 -0.46 5.78
N SER A 61 -0.58 -0.04 4.64
CA SER A 61 0.21 0.60 3.59
C SER A 61 -0.10 2.08 3.52
N THR A 62 0.95 2.89 3.62
CA THR A 62 0.89 4.35 3.49
C THR A 62 1.84 4.83 2.40
N THR A 63 2.14 3.97 1.42
CA THR A 63 3.18 4.20 0.42
C THR A 63 2.62 4.18 -1.01
N GLY A 64 3.40 4.69 -1.93
CA GLY A 64 3.13 4.65 -3.36
C GLY A 64 3.32 6.01 -4.02
N ASN A 65 3.95 6.00 -5.19
CA ASN A 65 4.22 7.18 -5.99
C ASN A 65 3.23 7.31 -7.15
N LEU A 66 2.96 8.55 -7.53
CA LEU A 66 2.09 8.94 -8.62
C LEU A 66 2.84 9.87 -9.56
N HIS A 67 2.31 10.05 -10.78
CA HIS A 67 2.76 11.07 -11.70
C HIS A 67 1.68 12.14 -11.87
N PHE A 68 2.07 13.40 -11.79
CA PHE A 68 1.21 14.56 -12.04
C PHE A 68 1.72 15.28 -13.28
N GLY A 69 0.82 15.60 -14.21
CA GLY A 69 1.15 16.30 -15.44
C GLY A 69 -0.05 16.46 -16.35
N PRO A 70 0.04 17.34 -17.38
CA PRO A 70 -1.04 17.58 -18.31
C PRO A 70 -1.41 16.33 -19.09
N LEU A 71 -2.72 16.09 -19.27
CA LEU A 71 -3.20 14.97 -20.09
C LEU A 71 -2.68 15.05 -21.54
N SER A 72 -2.61 16.27 -22.09
CA SER A 72 -2.20 16.50 -23.48
C SER A 72 -0.79 16.05 -23.81
N THR A 73 0.09 15.94 -22.81
CA THR A 73 1.50 15.53 -22.99
C THR A 73 1.85 14.26 -22.21
N MET A 74 0.85 13.63 -21.59
CA MET A 74 1.06 12.41 -20.80
C MET A 74 1.52 11.26 -21.69
N THR A 75 2.62 10.62 -21.33
CA THR A 75 3.15 9.44 -22.02
C THR A 75 2.76 8.16 -21.30
N ASP A 76 2.80 7.04 -22.00
CA ASP A 76 2.61 5.71 -21.39
C ASP A 76 3.56 5.48 -20.23
N SER A 77 4.82 5.86 -20.38
CA SER A 77 5.84 5.70 -19.35
C SER A 77 5.52 6.50 -18.10
N GLN A 78 5.09 7.75 -18.25
CA GLN A 78 4.68 8.61 -17.12
C GLN A 78 3.44 8.05 -16.42
N PHE A 79 2.44 7.64 -17.21
CA PHE A 79 1.20 7.07 -16.65
C PHE A 79 1.46 5.76 -15.93
N ASN A 80 2.34 4.93 -16.48
CA ASN A 80 2.70 3.64 -15.90
C ASN A 80 3.38 3.76 -14.54
N LEU A 81 3.99 4.90 -14.21
CA LEU A 81 4.65 5.10 -12.91
C LEU A 81 3.67 4.84 -11.76
N GLY A 82 2.53 5.52 -11.72
CA GLY A 82 1.53 5.33 -10.68
C GLY A 82 0.87 3.96 -10.71
N LEU A 83 0.69 3.39 -11.92
CA LEU A 83 0.14 2.03 -12.08
C LEU A 83 1.05 0.98 -11.43
N GLN A 84 2.34 1.03 -11.69
CA GLN A 84 3.29 0.04 -11.16
C GLN A 84 3.61 0.27 -9.69
N ASP A 85 3.70 1.51 -9.26
CA ASP A 85 4.08 1.87 -7.90
C ASP A 85 2.87 1.84 -6.97
N LYS A 86 2.03 2.86 -6.97
CA LYS A 86 0.95 2.99 -5.98
C LYS A 86 -0.17 1.97 -6.18
N LEU A 87 -0.55 1.66 -7.41
CA LEU A 87 -1.65 0.70 -7.65
C LEU A 87 -1.17 -0.74 -7.47
N LEU A 88 -0.36 -1.24 -8.39
CA LEU A 88 0.13 -2.62 -8.33
C LEU A 88 1.01 -2.87 -7.11
N GLY A 89 1.79 -1.89 -6.67
CA GLY A 89 2.60 -2.02 -5.47
C GLY A 89 1.76 -2.34 -4.23
N GLN A 90 0.70 -1.59 -3.98
CA GLN A 90 -0.20 -1.85 -2.86
C GLN A 90 -1.03 -3.12 -3.04
N ILE A 91 -1.50 -3.40 -4.27
CA ILE A 91 -2.19 -4.66 -4.57
C ILE A 91 -1.27 -5.84 -4.28
N ARG A 92 0.00 -5.75 -4.67
CA ARG A 92 1.01 -6.80 -4.42
C ARG A 92 1.20 -7.06 -2.93
N LEU A 93 1.24 -6.01 -2.11
CA LEU A 93 1.28 -6.15 -0.66
C LEU A 93 0.08 -6.94 -0.13
N ALA A 94 -1.11 -6.69 -0.66
CA ALA A 94 -2.32 -7.41 -0.27
C ALA A 94 -2.31 -8.87 -0.77
N LEU A 95 -1.94 -9.09 -2.02
CA LEU A 95 -1.92 -10.44 -2.62
C LEU A 95 -0.96 -11.37 -1.90
N VAL A 96 0.23 -10.90 -1.58
CA VAL A 96 1.22 -11.71 -0.85
C VAL A 96 0.88 -11.73 0.64
N GLY A 97 0.60 -10.57 1.21
CA GLY A 97 0.41 -10.40 2.66
C GLY A 97 -0.81 -11.15 3.22
N GLN A 98 -1.86 -11.39 2.42
CA GLN A 98 -3.03 -12.14 2.88
C GLN A 98 -2.67 -13.54 3.42
N HIS A 99 -1.61 -14.14 2.92
CA HIS A 99 -1.15 -15.46 3.36
C HIS A 99 -0.35 -15.43 4.67
N PHE A 100 -0.02 -14.24 5.16
CA PHE A 100 0.72 -14.01 6.41
C PHE A 100 -0.14 -13.36 7.49
N LEU A 101 -1.45 -13.21 7.24
CA LEU A 101 -2.39 -12.70 8.24
C LEU A 101 -3.01 -13.83 9.04
N GLY A 102 -3.13 -13.63 10.34
CA GLY A 102 -3.92 -14.49 11.21
C GLY A 102 -5.43 -14.29 10.97
N ASP A 103 -6.24 -15.17 11.55
CA ASP A 103 -7.70 -15.09 11.49
C ASP A 103 -8.18 -13.74 12.06
N GLY A 104 -9.13 -13.12 11.38
CA GLY A 104 -9.65 -11.81 11.77
C GLY A 104 -8.68 -10.64 11.53
N GLY A 105 -7.61 -10.88 10.79
CA GLY A 105 -6.65 -9.84 10.42
C GLY A 105 -7.23 -8.79 9.49
N SER A 106 -6.44 -7.76 9.18
CA SER A 106 -6.89 -6.68 8.30
C SER A 106 -5.79 -6.18 7.37
N ILE A 107 -6.22 -5.62 6.23
CA ILE A 107 -5.36 -4.94 5.27
C ILE A 107 -5.91 -3.55 5.05
N THR A 108 -5.10 -2.53 5.29
CA THR A 108 -5.43 -1.13 5.03
C THR A 108 -4.54 -0.58 3.93
N LEU A 109 -5.13 -0.08 2.86
CA LEU A 109 -4.42 0.54 1.74
C LEU A 109 -4.74 2.04 1.68
N VAL A 110 -3.81 2.84 1.15
CA VAL A 110 -4.01 4.28 1.02
C VAL A 110 -4.50 4.65 -0.37
N SER A 111 -5.63 5.34 -0.44
CA SER A 111 -6.15 5.98 -1.64
C SER A 111 -5.92 7.51 -1.57
N GLY A 112 -6.81 8.29 -2.13
CA GLY A 112 -6.80 9.75 -2.07
C GLY A 112 -8.12 10.32 -2.55
N ILE A 113 -8.47 11.50 -2.05
CA ILE A 113 -9.72 12.21 -2.38
C ILE A 113 -9.87 12.47 -3.88
N VAL A 114 -8.75 12.55 -4.61
CA VAL A 114 -8.76 12.76 -6.07
C VAL A 114 -9.41 11.61 -6.84
N ALA A 115 -9.69 10.47 -6.20
CA ALA A 115 -10.51 9.41 -6.79
C ALA A 115 -11.94 9.90 -7.08
N GLN A 116 -12.50 10.74 -6.20
CA GLN A 116 -13.85 11.30 -6.31
C GLN A 116 -13.85 12.76 -6.78
N GLU A 117 -12.81 13.52 -6.45
CA GLU A 117 -12.70 14.95 -6.78
C GLU A 117 -11.47 15.18 -7.68
N PRO A 118 -11.60 14.95 -9.01
CA PRO A 118 -10.47 15.08 -9.93
C PRO A 118 -9.95 16.52 -9.98
N ILE A 119 -8.65 16.64 -10.19
CA ILE A 119 -7.97 17.92 -10.38
C ILE A 119 -7.26 17.95 -11.73
N ALA A 120 -7.01 19.14 -12.24
CA ALA A 120 -6.16 19.30 -13.42
C ALA A 120 -4.78 18.67 -13.17
N GLN A 121 -4.20 18.04 -14.19
CA GLN A 121 -2.92 17.34 -14.14
C GLN A 121 -2.92 16.11 -13.22
N GLY A 122 -4.07 15.65 -12.74
CA GLY A 122 -4.21 14.55 -11.79
C GLY A 122 -4.78 13.27 -12.39
N VAL A 123 -4.77 13.07 -13.71
CA VAL A 123 -5.40 11.90 -14.34
C VAL A 123 -4.79 10.58 -13.84
N ASN A 124 -3.48 10.53 -13.67
CA ASN A 124 -2.83 9.33 -13.12
C ASN A 124 -3.27 9.09 -11.66
N ALA A 125 -3.29 10.13 -10.84
CA ALA A 125 -3.70 10.02 -9.44
C ALA A 125 -5.16 9.57 -9.28
N THR A 126 -6.09 10.13 -10.05
CA THR A 126 -7.51 9.72 -10.02
C THR A 126 -7.67 8.27 -10.45
N THR A 127 -7.04 7.87 -11.55
CA THR A 127 -7.12 6.49 -12.06
C THR A 127 -6.57 5.48 -11.06
N VAL A 128 -5.41 5.75 -10.50
CA VAL A 128 -4.74 4.84 -9.55
C VAL A 128 -5.57 4.71 -8.27
N ASN A 129 -5.99 5.82 -7.69
CA ASN A 129 -6.73 5.81 -6.43
C ASN A 129 -8.13 5.19 -6.60
N ALA A 130 -8.83 5.45 -7.71
CA ALA A 130 -10.08 4.79 -8.03
C ALA A 130 -9.90 3.27 -8.24
N GLY A 131 -8.80 2.87 -8.86
CA GLY A 131 -8.43 1.46 -9.02
C GLY A 131 -8.20 0.76 -7.68
N LEU A 132 -7.54 1.41 -6.73
CA LEU A 132 -7.34 0.89 -5.39
C LEU A 132 -8.67 0.66 -4.66
N GLU A 133 -9.58 1.63 -4.74
CA GLU A 133 -10.90 1.50 -4.11
C GLU A 133 -11.71 0.36 -4.72
N GLY A 134 -11.63 0.20 -6.05
CA GLY A 134 -12.24 -0.95 -6.74
C GLY A 134 -11.66 -2.28 -6.29
N PHE A 135 -10.34 -2.35 -6.18
CA PHE A 135 -9.65 -3.55 -5.68
C PHE A 135 -10.11 -3.91 -4.26
N VAL A 136 -10.14 -2.95 -3.35
CA VAL A 136 -10.54 -3.20 -1.95
C VAL A 136 -11.98 -3.72 -1.87
N ARG A 137 -12.92 -3.11 -2.61
CA ARG A 137 -14.31 -3.57 -2.61
C ARG A 137 -14.43 -5.01 -3.09
N ALA A 138 -13.72 -5.37 -4.15
CA ALA A 138 -13.75 -6.74 -4.69
C ALA A 138 -13.03 -7.72 -3.77
N ALA A 139 -11.85 -7.39 -3.29
CA ALA A 139 -11.05 -8.25 -2.42
C ALA A 139 -11.78 -8.56 -1.10
N ALA A 140 -12.50 -7.60 -0.53
CA ALA A 140 -13.26 -7.79 0.69
C ALA A 140 -14.33 -8.88 0.57
N CYS A 141 -14.79 -9.18 -0.65
CA CYS A 141 -15.77 -10.26 -0.90
C CYS A 141 -15.12 -11.66 -0.88
N GLU A 142 -13.80 -11.74 -1.04
CA GLU A 142 -13.12 -13.02 -1.25
C GLU A 142 -12.10 -13.37 -0.16
N LEU A 143 -11.62 -12.39 0.60
CA LEU A 143 -10.62 -12.63 1.65
C LEU A 143 -11.19 -13.61 2.70
N PRO A 144 -10.44 -14.69 3.02
CA PRO A 144 -10.93 -15.73 3.93
C PRO A 144 -10.70 -15.34 5.40
N ARG A 145 -11.19 -16.19 6.30
CA ARG A 145 -10.90 -16.17 7.74
C ARG A 145 -11.21 -14.84 8.43
N GLY A 146 -12.18 -14.08 7.92
CA GLY A 146 -12.59 -12.80 8.53
C GLY A 146 -11.62 -11.64 8.28
N ILE A 147 -10.72 -11.76 7.29
CA ILE A 147 -9.81 -10.69 6.88
C ILE A 147 -10.59 -9.62 6.13
#